data_034e1ca2464327ebc274061a9307ba89
#
_entry.id   034e1ca2464327ebc274061a9307ba89
#
_cell.length_a   1.000
_cell.length_b   1.000
_cell.length_c   1.000
_cell.angle_alpha   90.00
_cell.angle_beta   90.00
_cell.angle_gamma   90.00
#
_symmetry.space_group_name_H-M   'P 1'
#
loop_
_entity.id
_entity.type
_entity.pdbx_description
1 polymer ?
#
loop_
_entity_poly.entity_id
_entity_poly.type
_entity_poly.pdbx_seq_one_letter_code
_entity_poly.pdbx_strand_id
1 'polypeptide(L)'
;NEAMERLQKIKNFFDSRIPIMLEGPTGTSKTKTIQVLCDILKKKLVRFNLSSETTIEDLIGRLGSGGTDSWSSFKFIPGPFTEAFSKGYVLLLDEVNLGQKSVLQCMETSLDTGEIKQDIPGCGTIKEKMHPDFIIVSTQNPKMEGFTNQRDELSQKFVSRFTAVEFPSFKIDELRTIAKGIAKKNNYEKDN
;
A
#
# COMPACT_ATOMS: atom_id res chain seq x y z
N ASN A 1 12.63 21.11 -9.43
CA ASN A 1 11.43 20.45 -9.99
C ASN A 1 10.75 19.70 -8.86
N GLU A 2 9.57 20.17 -8.45
CA GLU A 2 8.80 19.65 -7.30
C GLU A 2 8.62 18.11 -7.30
N ALA A 3 8.47 17.51 -8.49
CA ALA A 3 8.34 16.06 -8.61
C ALA A 3 9.64 15.31 -8.21
N MET A 4 10.78 15.85 -8.56
CA MET A 4 12.08 15.26 -8.19
C MET A 4 12.36 15.41 -6.70
N GLU A 5 12.02 16.55 -6.11
CA GLU A 5 12.15 16.78 -4.67
C GLU A 5 11.24 15.83 -3.88
N ARG A 6 10.00 15.61 -4.37
CA ARG A 6 9.07 14.65 -3.77
C ARG A 6 9.60 13.22 -3.86
N LEU A 7 10.13 12.80 -5.00
CA LEU A 7 10.76 11.49 -5.16
C LEU A 7 11.94 11.31 -4.21
N GLN A 8 12.81 12.33 -4.10
CA GLN A 8 13.93 12.29 -3.18
C GLN A 8 13.50 12.21 -1.72
N LYS A 9 12.45 12.95 -1.35
CA LYS A 9 11.86 12.88 -0.01
C LYS A 9 11.33 11.47 0.31
N ILE A 10 10.58 10.87 -0.61
CA ILE A 10 10.05 9.51 -0.44
C ILE A 10 11.20 8.50 -0.36
N LYS A 11 12.23 8.65 -1.19
CA LYS A 11 13.43 7.80 -1.12
C LYS A 11 14.09 7.88 0.25
N ASN A 12 14.28 9.07 0.81
CA ASN A 12 14.86 9.26 2.14
C ASN A 12 14.03 8.56 3.23
N PHE A 13 12.69 8.59 3.13
CA PHE A 13 11.82 7.86 4.03
C PHE A 13 11.98 6.34 3.87
N PHE A 14 12.15 5.84 2.64
CA PHE A 14 12.43 4.43 2.39
C PHE A 14 13.75 3.99 3.03
N ASP A 15 14.80 4.79 2.87
CA ASP A 15 16.11 4.52 3.47
C ASP A 15 16.05 4.50 5.00
N SER A 16 15.20 5.34 5.58
CA SER A 16 14.96 5.43 7.04
C SER A 16 13.85 4.50 7.55
N ARG A 17 13.20 3.74 6.66
CA ARG A 17 12.06 2.85 6.97
C ARG A 17 10.89 3.54 7.67
N ILE A 18 10.66 4.79 7.34
CA ILE A 18 9.57 5.59 7.89
C ILE A 18 8.28 5.25 7.14
N PRO A 19 7.20 4.85 7.82
CA PRO A 19 5.88 4.67 7.19
C PRO A 19 5.39 5.96 6.54
N ILE A 20 4.85 5.84 5.31
CA ILE A 20 4.46 7.00 4.50
C ILE A 20 2.98 6.92 4.15
N MET A 21 2.27 8.04 4.28
CA MET A 21 0.91 8.21 3.77
C MET A 21 0.91 9.22 2.63
N LEU A 22 0.53 8.77 1.44
CA LEU A 22 0.42 9.63 0.26
C LEU A 22 -1.00 10.19 0.17
N GLU A 23 -1.11 11.50 0.28
CA GLU A 23 -2.39 12.20 0.29
C GLU A 23 -2.56 13.02 -0.98
N GLY A 24 -3.72 12.95 -1.59
CA GLY A 24 -4.01 13.75 -2.77
C GLY A 24 -5.16 13.17 -3.60
N PRO A 25 -5.68 13.94 -4.56
CA PRO A 25 -6.78 13.52 -5.43
C PRO A 25 -6.46 12.26 -6.23
N THR A 26 -7.51 11.59 -6.69
CA THR A 26 -7.36 10.47 -7.62
C THR A 26 -6.66 10.94 -8.91
N GLY A 27 -5.82 10.09 -9.49
CA GLY A 27 -5.11 10.41 -10.73
C GLY A 27 -3.81 11.21 -10.57
N THR A 28 -3.40 11.57 -9.35
CA THR A 28 -2.13 12.29 -9.10
C THR A 28 -0.88 11.41 -9.11
N SER A 29 -0.98 10.21 -9.65
CA SER A 29 0.14 9.25 -9.82
C SER A 29 0.80 8.75 -8.53
N LYS A 30 0.11 8.80 -7.38
CA LYS A 30 0.62 8.30 -6.08
C LYS A 30 1.19 6.87 -6.20
N THR A 31 0.34 5.93 -6.59
CA THR A 31 0.68 4.51 -6.77
C THR A 31 1.80 4.31 -7.78
N LYS A 32 1.75 5.03 -8.91
CA LYS A 32 2.76 4.95 -9.97
C LYS A 32 4.13 5.43 -9.50
N THR A 33 4.18 6.47 -8.69
CA THR A 33 5.42 6.99 -8.10
C THR A 33 6.11 5.93 -7.24
N ILE A 34 5.36 5.21 -6.40
CA ILE A 34 5.91 4.12 -5.57
C ILE A 34 6.38 2.95 -6.43
N GLN A 35 5.63 2.55 -7.46
CA GLN A 35 6.05 1.50 -8.38
C GLN A 35 7.41 1.82 -9.02
N VAL A 36 7.54 3.02 -9.61
CA VAL A 36 8.78 3.46 -10.25
C VAL A 36 9.94 3.51 -9.25
N LEU A 37 9.70 3.99 -8.04
CA LEU A 37 10.73 4.04 -7.00
C LEU A 37 11.17 2.63 -6.58
N CYS A 38 10.26 1.70 -6.40
CA CYS A 38 10.58 0.31 -6.09
C CYS A 38 11.39 -0.36 -7.21
N ASP A 39 11.03 -0.10 -8.48
CA ASP A 39 11.77 -0.60 -9.64
C ASP A 39 13.22 -0.08 -9.66
N ILE A 40 13.41 1.23 -9.44
CA ILE A 40 14.74 1.87 -9.37
C ILE A 40 15.57 1.30 -8.20
N LEU A 41 14.95 1.14 -7.03
CA LEU A 41 15.62 0.64 -5.82
C LEU A 41 15.72 -0.90 -5.79
N LYS A 42 15.19 -1.60 -6.80
CA LYS A 42 15.12 -3.07 -6.88
C LYS A 42 14.46 -3.70 -5.65
N LYS A 43 13.45 -3.02 -5.10
CA LYS A 43 12.65 -3.52 -3.97
C LYS A 43 11.39 -4.21 -4.49
N LYS A 44 11.06 -5.36 -3.93
CA LYS A 44 9.80 -6.03 -4.27
C LYS A 44 8.63 -5.25 -3.69
N LEU A 45 7.64 -4.94 -4.54
CA LEU A 45 6.42 -4.25 -4.18
C LEU A 45 5.27 -5.26 -4.10
N VAL A 46 4.59 -5.26 -2.98
CA VAL A 46 3.30 -5.93 -2.77
C VAL A 46 2.24 -4.83 -2.70
N ARG A 47 1.30 -4.86 -3.62
CA ARG A 47 0.19 -3.89 -3.66
C ARG A 47 -1.09 -4.56 -3.20
N PHE A 48 -1.82 -3.90 -2.33
CA PHE A 48 -3.12 -4.35 -1.86
C PHE A 48 -4.10 -3.17 -1.78
N ASN A 49 -5.27 -3.35 -2.37
CA ASN A 49 -6.33 -2.33 -2.35
C ASN A 49 -7.34 -2.67 -1.25
N LEU A 50 -7.51 -1.76 -0.31
CA LEU A 50 -8.49 -1.91 0.77
C LEU A 50 -9.89 -1.52 0.29
N SER A 51 -10.87 -2.22 0.80
CA SER A 51 -12.29 -1.96 0.60
C SER A 51 -13.07 -2.21 1.88
N SER A 52 -14.34 -1.82 1.90
CA SER A 52 -15.26 -2.13 3.01
C SER A 52 -15.52 -3.62 3.21
N GLU A 53 -15.18 -4.46 2.23
CA GLU A 53 -15.37 -5.92 2.28
C GLU A 53 -14.07 -6.66 2.64
N THR A 54 -12.94 -5.94 2.71
CA THR A 54 -11.65 -6.55 3.05
C THR A 54 -11.68 -7.12 4.46
N THR A 55 -11.32 -8.39 4.59
CA THR A 55 -11.25 -9.11 5.86
C THR A 55 -9.83 -9.21 6.40
N ILE A 56 -9.69 -9.65 7.66
CA ILE A 56 -8.38 -9.92 8.26
C ILE A 56 -7.69 -11.07 7.52
N GLU A 57 -8.43 -12.10 7.12
CA GLU A 57 -7.91 -13.24 6.36
C GLU A 57 -7.36 -12.84 4.99
N ASP A 58 -7.99 -11.87 4.31
CA ASP A 58 -7.48 -11.35 3.03
C ASP A 58 -6.14 -10.67 3.21
N LEU A 59 -5.91 -10.02 4.34
CA LEU A 59 -4.70 -9.26 4.63
C LEU A 59 -3.60 -10.12 5.26
N ILE A 60 -3.94 -10.89 6.29
CA ILE A 60 -3.00 -11.72 7.05
C ILE A 60 -2.75 -13.06 6.38
N GLY A 61 -3.80 -13.68 5.86
CA GLY A 61 -3.73 -15.00 5.24
C GLY A 61 -4.77 -15.96 5.78
N ARG A 62 -4.86 -17.11 5.11
CA ARG A 62 -5.90 -18.10 5.34
C ARG A 62 -5.38 -19.52 5.23
N LEU A 63 -6.17 -20.47 5.69
CA LEU A 63 -5.97 -21.88 5.43
C LEU A 63 -6.25 -22.18 3.95
N GLY A 64 -5.35 -22.84 3.28
CA GLY A 64 -5.53 -23.30 1.90
C GLY A 64 -5.09 -24.73 1.70
N SER A 65 -5.58 -25.38 0.63
CA SER A 65 -5.16 -26.74 0.25
C SER A 65 -3.73 -26.70 -0.30
N GLY A 66 -2.88 -27.55 0.23
CA GLY A 66 -1.42 -27.56 -0.07
C GLY A 66 -1.00 -28.56 -1.14
N GLY A 67 -1.82 -28.90 -2.15
CA GLY A 67 -1.39 -29.78 -3.25
C GLY A 67 -2.38 -30.89 -3.60
N THR A 68 -2.09 -31.60 -4.69
CA THR A 68 -2.98 -32.51 -5.41
C THR A 68 -3.18 -33.91 -4.79
N ASP A 69 -2.48 -34.27 -3.71
CA ASP A 69 -2.30 -35.70 -3.40
C ASP A 69 -2.73 -36.22 -2.04
N SER A 70 -3.42 -35.49 -1.20
CA SER A 70 -4.21 -36.09 -0.11
C SER A 70 -4.94 -35.08 0.78
N TRP A 71 -5.99 -35.54 1.43
CA TRP A 71 -6.84 -34.85 2.40
C TRP A 71 -6.08 -34.26 3.62
N SER A 72 -4.77 -34.38 3.69
CA SER A 72 -3.95 -34.07 4.86
C SER A 72 -3.03 -32.86 4.74
N SER A 73 -3.09 -32.06 3.66
CA SER A 73 -2.18 -30.93 3.49
C SER A 73 -2.86 -29.58 3.39
N PHE A 74 -3.62 -29.23 4.40
CA PHE A 74 -3.94 -27.81 4.61
C PHE A 74 -2.71 -27.10 5.17
N LYS A 75 -2.38 -25.96 4.60
CA LYS A 75 -1.33 -25.10 5.14
C LYS A 75 -1.74 -23.63 5.12
N PHE A 76 -1.11 -22.86 5.97
CA PHE A 76 -1.28 -21.42 5.97
C PHE A 76 -0.74 -20.81 4.68
N ILE A 77 -1.59 -20.05 3.99
CA ILE A 77 -1.23 -19.22 2.86
C ILE A 77 -1.15 -17.79 3.34
N PRO A 78 0.05 -17.19 3.43
CA PRO A 78 0.19 -15.81 3.90
C PRO A 78 -0.51 -14.83 2.95
N GLY A 79 -1.20 -13.87 3.53
CA GLY A 79 -1.76 -12.73 2.81
C GLY A 79 -0.70 -11.69 2.49
N PRO A 80 -1.07 -10.64 1.73
CA PRO A 80 -0.13 -9.63 1.24
C PRO A 80 0.60 -8.88 2.36
N PHE A 81 -0.08 -8.60 3.48
CA PHE A 81 0.56 -7.96 4.62
C PHE A 81 1.60 -8.88 5.28
N THR A 82 1.23 -10.10 5.57
CA THR A 82 2.13 -11.09 6.19
C THR A 82 3.34 -11.36 5.28
N GLU A 83 3.11 -11.52 3.97
CA GLU A 83 4.21 -11.74 3.03
C GLU A 83 5.18 -10.56 3.00
N ALA A 84 4.69 -9.33 2.86
CA ALA A 84 5.55 -8.16 2.84
C ALA A 84 6.27 -7.93 4.16
N PHE A 85 5.53 -8.08 5.28
CA PHE A 85 6.01 -7.87 6.65
C PHE A 85 7.17 -8.81 7.01
N SER A 86 7.03 -10.10 6.73
CA SER A 86 8.01 -11.12 7.09
C SER A 86 9.20 -11.22 6.12
N LYS A 87 9.01 -10.81 4.85
CA LYS A 87 10.07 -10.90 3.82
C LYS A 87 10.78 -9.56 3.54
N GLY A 88 10.39 -8.48 4.19
CA GLY A 88 11.03 -7.18 4.01
C GLY A 88 10.71 -6.49 2.68
N TYR A 89 9.50 -6.71 2.15
CA TYR A 89 9.05 -6.07 0.94
C TYR A 89 8.42 -4.71 1.23
N VAL A 90 8.21 -3.93 0.20
CA VAL A 90 7.41 -2.71 0.28
C VAL A 90 5.95 -3.09 0.14
N LEU A 91 5.14 -2.76 1.14
CA LEU A 91 3.69 -2.92 1.08
C LEU A 91 3.05 -1.59 0.71
N LEU A 92 2.31 -1.55 -0.37
CA LEU A 92 1.49 -0.41 -0.76
C LEU A 92 0.02 -0.74 -0.52
N LEU A 93 -0.57 -0.03 0.43
CA LEU A 93 -1.99 -0.09 0.74
C LEU A 93 -2.72 1.05 0.03
N ASP A 94 -3.45 0.72 -1.02
CA ASP A 94 -4.27 1.72 -1.71
C ASP A 94 -5.61 1.90 -0.99
N GLU A 95 -6.07 3.16 -0.93
CA GLU A 95 -7.37 3.56 -0.38
C GLU A 95 -7.61 3.11 1.07
N VAL A 96 -6.60 3.33 1.92
CA VAL A 96 -6.61 2.88 3.33
C VAL A 96 -7.83 3.38 4.12
N ASN A 97 -8.42 4.50 3.73
CA ASN A 97 -9.63 5.08 4.32
C ASN A 97 -10.93 4.29 4.02
N LEU A 98 -10.87 3.26 3.16
CA LEU A 98 -11.99 2.35 2.92
C LEU A 98 -11.89 1.05 3.74
N GLY A 99 -10.78 0.84 4.43
CA GLY A 99 -10.56 -0.38 5.22
C GLY A 99 -11.43 -0.43 6.47
N GLN A 100 -11.91 -1.63 6.82
CA GLN A 100 -12.65 -1.86 8.07
C GLN A 100 -11.75 -1.57 9.29
N LYS A 101 -12.35 -1.06 10.36
CA LYS A 101 -11.63 -0.76 11.62
C LYS A 101 -10.87 -1.95 12.18
N SER A 102 -11.46 -3.14 12.14
CA SER A 102 -10.83 -4.40 12.60
C SER A 102 -9.56 -4.73 11.83
N VAL A 103 -9.56 -4.54 10.51
CA VAL A 103 -8.41 -4.76 9.63
C VAL A 103 -7.31 -3.75 9.92
N LEU A 104 -7.66 -2.47 10.03
CA LEU A 104 -6.71 -1.40 10.37
C LEU A 104 -6.10 -1.62 11.76
N GLN A 105 -6.90 -2.01 12.76
CA GLN A 105 -6.44 -2.28 14.11
C GLN A 105 -5.50 -3.49 14.17
N CYS A 106 -5.74 -4.53 13.38
CA CYS A 106 -4.84 -5.68 13.26
C CYS A 106 -3.46 -5.24 12.74
N MET A 107 -3.43 -4.40 11.70
CA MET A 107 -2.19 -3.81 11.19
C MET A 107 -1.49 -2.91 12.23
N GLU A 108 -2.26 -2.03 12.88
CA GLU A 108 -1.73 -1.16 13.95
C GLU A 108 -0.98 -1.97 15.00
N THR A 109 -1.63 -3.01 15.51
CA THR A 109 -1.06 -3.87 16.56
C THR A 109 0.23 -4.52 16.07
N SER A 110 0.26 -5.02 14.84
CA SER A 110 1.43 -5.68 14.27
C SER A 110 2.59 -4.69 14.05
N LEU A 111 2.30 -3.46 13.61
CA LEU A 111 3.32 -2.42 13.46
C LEU A 111 3.89 -1.96 14.81
N ASP A 112 3.06 -1.88 15.85
CA ASP A 112 3.50 -1.47 17.19
C ASP A 112 4.37 -2.52 17.87
N THR A 113 3.99 -3.79 17.73
CA THR A 113 4.67 -4.90 18.41
C THR A 113 5.86 -5.45 17.62
N GLY A 114 5.94 -5.15 16.32
CA GLY A 114 6.89 -5.78 15.41
C GLY A 114 6.59 -7.26 15.14
N GLU A 115 5.39 -7.72 15.48
CA GLU A 115 4.95 -9.10 15.29
C GLU A 115 3.50 -9.17 14.81
N ILE A 116 3.24 -10.02 13.83
CA ILE A 116 1.89 -10.49 13.53
C ILE A 116 1.60 -11.65 14.47
N LYS A 117 0.52 -11.55 15.24
CA LYS A 117 0.02 -12.63 16.08
C LYS A 117 -1.49 -12.73 15.85
N GLN A 118 -1.90 -13.71 15.08
CA GLN A 118 -3.29 -13.86 14.66
C GLN A 118 -3.72 -15.33 14.71
N ASP A 119 -4.86 -15.58 15.33
CA ASP A 119 -5.48 -16.90 15.30
C ASP A 119 -6.24 -17.08 13.97
N ILE A 120 -5.84 -18.09 13.21
CA ILE A 120 -6.46 -18.42 11.93
C ILE A 120 -7.21 -19.73 12.08
N PRO A 121 -8.52 -19.77 11.79
CA PRO A 121 -9.31 -21.00 11.86
C PRO A 121 -8.64 -22.16 11.11
N GLY A 122 -8.44 -23.27 11.79
CA GLY A 122 -7.81 -24.47 11.23
C GLY A 122 -6.28 -24.46 11.14
N CYS A 123 -5.63 -23.30 11.34
CA CYS A 123 -4.14 -23.18 11.35
C CYS A 123 -3.56 -22.96 12.75
N GLY A 124 -4.39 -22.55 13.73
CA GLY A 124 -3.92 -22.09 15.03
C GLY A 124 -3.35 -20.68 14.99
N THR A 125 -2.52 -20.33 15.97
CA THR A 125 -1.91 -19.00 16.08
C THR A 125 -0.72 -18.85 15.13
N ILE A 126 -0.84 -17.96 14.16
CA ILE A 126 0.24 -17.55 13.27
C ILE A 126 1.08 -16.47 13.98
N LYS A 127 2.39 -16.64 13.92
CA LYS A 127 3.36 -15.68 14.47
C LYS A 127 4.43 -15.39 13.44
N GLU A 128 4.52 -14.13 13.02
CA GLU A 128 5.52 -13.65 12.08
C GLU A 128 6.19 -12.39 12.62
N LYS A 129 7.50 -12.29 12.48
CA LYS A 129 8.27 -11.12 12.91
C LYS A 129 8.47 -10.15 11.76
N MET A 130 8.46 -8.88 12.09
CA MET A 130 8.75 -7.81 11.14
C MET A 130 10.20 -7.89 10.65
N HIS A 131 10.34 -8.00 9.33
CA HIS A 131 11.66 -7.96 8.72
C HIS A 131 12.24 -6.53 8.79
N PRO A 132 13.55 -6.35 9.06
CA PRO A 132 14.16 -5.02 9.15
C PRO A 132 13.99 -4.15 7.91
N ASP A 133 13.85 -4.73 6.73
CA ASP A 133 13.68 -4.01 5.47
C ASP A 133 12.22 -3.76 5.06
N PHE A 134 11.26 -4.16 5.90
CA PHE A 134 9.86 -3.91 5.64
C PHE A 134 9.56 -2.41 5.60
N ILE A 135 8.81 -2.00 4.58
CA ILE A 135 8.35 -0.62 4.40
C ILE A 135 6.86 -0.66 4.09
N ILE A 136 6.10 0.18 4.77
CA ILE A 136 4.68 0.35 4.50
C ILE A 136 4.40 1.75 3.94
N VAL A 137 3.66 1.78 2.85
CA VAL A 137 3.15 2.99 2.21
C VAL A 137 1.64 2.86 2.10
N SER A 138 0.92 3.87 2.49
CA SER A 138 -0.53 3.93 2.31
C SER A 138 -0.90 5.09 1.38
N THR A 139 -2.02 4.97 0.68
CA THR A 139 -2.62 6.07 -0.06
C THR A 139 -4.00 6.38 0.51
N GLN A 140 -4.33 7.65 0.55
CA GLN A 140 -5.69 8.09 0.80
C GLN A 140 -6.07 9.22 -0.17
N ASN A 141 -7.33 9.22 -0.55
CA ASN A 141 -7.91 10.31 -1.29
C ASN A 141 -8.57 11.28 -0.29
N PRO A 142 -8.40 12.60 -0.43
CA PRO A 142 -9.08 13.56 0.42
C PRO A 142 -10.59 13.39 0.33
N LYS A 143 -11.29 13.72 1.40
CA LYS A 143 -12.75 13.75 1.40
C LYS A 143 -13.21 14.75 0.33
N MET A 144 -13.94 14.30 -0.67
CA MET A 144 -14.66 15.20 -1.57
C MET A 144 -15.93 15.65 -0.82
N GLU A 145 -16.14 16.96 -0.71
CA GLU A 145 -17.40 17.53 -0.23
C GLU A 145 -18.55 16.96 -1.10
N GLY A 146 -19.52 16.31 -0.45
CA GLY A 146 -20.69 15.71 -1.12
C GLY A 146 -20.75 14.19 -1.17
N PHE A 147 -19.70 13.45 -0.82
CA PHE A 147 -19.68 11.98 -0.72
C PHE A 147 -19.48 11.52 0.72
N THR A 148 -20.45 11.80 1.59
CA THR A 148 -20.31 11.64 3.04
C THR A 148 -20.54 10.22 3.58
N ASN A 149 -20.97 9.24 2.80
CA ASN A 149 -21.56 8.03 3.35
C ASN A 149 -20.70 6.75 3.31
N GLN A 150 -19.43 6.77 2.89
CA GLN A 150 -18.62 5.53 2.80
C GLN A 150 -17.16 5.64 3.26
N ARG A 151 -16.74 6.75 3.82
CA ARG A 151 -15.35 6.92 4.27
C ARG A 151 -15.32 7.16 5.76
N ASP A 152 -15.01 6.12 6.51
CA ASP A 152 -14.71 6.25 7.94
C ASP A 152 -13.45 7.11 8.11
N GLU A 153 -13.45 7.95 9.14
CA GLU A 153 -12.22 8.67 9.51
C GLU A 153 -11.23 7.63 10.05
N LEU A 154 -10.02 7.65 9.46
CA LEU A 154 -8.91 6.89 10.03
C LEU A 154 -8.68 7.32 11.46
N SER A 155 -8.43 6.36 12.35
CA SER A 155 -8.11 6.70 13.72
C SER A 155 -6.86 7.58 13.77
N GLN A 156 -6.85 8.57 14.64
CA GLN A 156 -5.65 9.41 14.84
C GLN A 156 -4.43 8.56 15.22
N LYS A 157 -4.67 7.47 15.94
CA LYS A 157 -3.65 6.50 16.30
C LYS A 157 -3.04 5.81 15.07
N PHE A 158 -3.84 5.46 14.05
CA PHE A 158 -3.35 4.91 12.79
C PHE A 158 -2.56 5.95 12.00
N VAL A 159 -3.13 7.13 11.80
CA VAL A 159 -2.52 8.22 11.01
C VAL A 159 -1.19 8.67 11.61
N SER A 160 -1.08 8.74 12.95
CA SER A 160 0.14 9.21 13.63
C SER A 160 1.38 8.35 13.39
N ARG A 161 1.22 7.12 12.85
CA ARG A 161 2.34 6.25 12.49
C ARG A 161 2.96 6.59 11.15
N PHE A 162 2.25 7.35 10.34
CA PHE A 162 2.66 7.67 8.99
C PHE A 162 3.12 9.12 8.87
N THR A 163 4.11 9.33 8.03
CA THR A 163 4.50 10.67 7.60
C THR A 163 3.76 11.02 6.33
N ALA A 164 2.97 12.08 6.37
CA ALA A 164 2.18 12.53 5.22
C ALA A 164 3.08 13.12 4.12
N VAL A 165 2.80 12.73 2.88
CA VAL A 165 3.39 13.30 1.67
C VAL A 165 2.27 13.71 0.72
N GLU A 166 2.14 15.00 0.50
CA GLU A 166 1.10 15.56 -0.34
C GLU A 166 1.39 15.39 -1.83
N PHE A 167 0.36 14.99 -2.55
CA PHE A 167 0.31 14.94 -4.02
C PHE A 167 -0.77 15.91 -4.51
N PRO A 168 -0.42 17.16 -4.75
CA PRO A 168 -1.37 18.15 -5.23
C PRO A 168 -1.91 17.77 -6.60
N SER A 169 -3.07 18.30 -6.95
CA SER A 169 -3.60 18.18 -8.31
C SER A 169 -2.60 18.74 -9.32
N PHE A 170 -2.48 18.09 -10.47
CA PHE A 170 -1.63 18.60 -11.54
C PHE A 170 -2.13 19.96 -12.03
N LYS A 171 -1.20 20.90 -12.21
CA LYS A 171 -1.48 22.14 -12.93
C LYS A 171 -1.69 21.81 -14.42
N ILE A 172 -2.49 22.63 -15.11
CA ILE A 172 -2.85 22.40 -16.52
C ILE A 172 -1.60 22.22 -17.41
N ASP A 173 -0.53 22.99 -17.13
CA ASP A 173 0.71 22.90 -17.89
C ASP A 173 1.50 21.60 -17.61
N GLU A 174 1.40 21.07 -16.41
CA GLU A 174 1.96 19.75 -16.07
C GLU A 174 1.21 18.64 -16.81
N LEU A 175 -0.12 18.70 -16.85
CA LEU A 175 -0.93 17.75 -17.60
C LEU A 175 -0.61 17.79 -19.10
N ARG A 176 -0.41 18.97 -19.69
CA ARG A 176 0.04 19.13 -21.08
C ARG A 176 1.41 18.50 -21.32
N THR A 177 2.34 18.67 -20.39
CA THR A 177 3.68 18.10 -20.48
C THR A 177 3.64 16.58 -20.40
N ILE A 178 2.84 16.02 -19.49
CA ILE A 178 2.61 14.58 -19.36
C ILE A 178 1.98 14.02 -20.63
N ALA A 179 0.93 14.68 -21.15
CA ALA A 179 0.24 14.26 -22.38
C ALA A 179 1.21 14.23 -23.59
N LYS A 180 2.03 15.26 -23.75
CA LYS A 180 3.07 15.29 -24.79
C LYS A 180 4.09 14.16 -24.62
N GLY A 181 4.51 13.87 -23.38
CA GLY A 181 5.42 12.76 -23.08
C GLY A 181 4.83 11.40 -23.45
N ILE A 182 3.54 11.19 -23.18
CA ILE A 182 2.82 9.97 -23.55
C ILE A 182 2.67 9.86 -25.05
N ALA A 183 2.29 10.93 -25.73
CA ALA A 183 2.15 10.98 -27.18
C ALA A 183 3.48 10.63 -27.88
N LYS A 184 4.59 11.20 -27.42
CA LYS A 184 5.93 10.92 -27.95
C LYS A 184 6.37 9.47 -27.72
N LYS A 185 6.09 8.90 -26.54
CA LYS A 185 6.41 7.51 -26.21
C LYS A 185 5.61 6.50 -27.04
N ASN A 186 4.39 6.85 -27.43
CA ASN A 186 3.48 5.99 -28.18
C ASN A 186 3.47 6.26 -29.70
N ASN A 187 4.40 7.05 -30.21
CA ASN A 187 4.50 7.40 -31.65
C ASN A 187 3.22 8.06 -32.25
N TYR A 188 2.40 8.73 -31.42
CA TYR A 188 1.24 9.49 -31.91
C TYR A 188 1.61 10.82 -32.60
N GLU A 189 2.90 11.16 -32.71
CA GLU A 189 3.40 12.32 -33.44
C GLU A 189 3.75 12.03 -34.91
N LYS A 190 3.16 10.99 -35.50
CA LYS A 190 3.23 10.83 -36.97
C LYS A 190 1.87 11.21 -37.53
N ASP A 191 1.87 12.31 -38.22
CA ASP A 191 0.84 12.90 -39.09
C ASP A 191 0.24 14.19 -38.52
N ASN A 192 1.02 15.29 -38.66
CA ASN A 192 0.56 16.59 -39.16
C ASN A 192 1.78 17.42 -39.56
#